data_8addc9d71b3061977b9a4cc919e867fb
#
_entry.id   8addc9d71b3061977b9a4cc919e867fb
#
_cell.length_a   1.000
_cell.length_b   1.000
_cell.length_c   1.000
_cell.angle_alpha   90.00
_cell.angle_beta   90.00
_cell.angle_gamma   90.00
#
_symmetry.space_group_name_H-M   'P 1'
#
loop_
_entity.id
_entity.type
_entity.pdbx_description
1 polymer ?
#
loop_
_entity_poly.entity_id
_entity_poly.type
_entity_poly.pdbx_seq_one_letter_code
_entity_poly.pdbx_strand_id
1 'polypeptide(L)'
;MDDHRLQAGELARLAGRDGPVTVLKRTMGLERTKVLVVRAGDVVVKAHPPGTDEKALRARLDAARALDGIMLAPLGLERLDGRLVTIWPAGEPLTMDDVEAGTTPWEEGGRLLALLHARPVPAGLPPAGGPSRLPRAMADLASAGVPAPVAAPILEAYATLPPVREGGALTHGDWHLGQIVRHGGGWLLIDPDDLGPGDPAWDLARPAAWFAAGLLAPDDWERLLTAYLAAGGTAVSADDPWRELDAPARALTVQLAATAVATGARAGEPPDDAAEALVSACERIVAAARAGT
;
A
#
# COMPACT_ATOMS: atom_id res chain seq x y z
N MET A 1 27.83 16.75 16.06
CA MET A 1 27.64 16.16 14.72
C MET A 1 26.19 16.40 14.39
N ASP A 2 25.93 17.46 13.61
CA ASP A 2 24.59 17.96 13.37
C ASP A 2 23.71 16.89 12.74
N ASP A 3 22.63 16.56 13.44
CA ASP A 3 21.58 15.67 12.96
C ASP A 3 20.77 16.42 11.90
N HIS A 4 21.21 16.35 10.64
CA HIS A 4 20.51 16.96 9.53
C HIS A 4 19.15 16.28 9.36
N ARG A 5 18.13 16.82 10.04
CA ARG A 5 16.74 16.51 9.76
C ARG A 5 16.44 16.98 8.35
N LEU A 6 16.25 16.04 7.44
CA LEU A 6 15.82 16.32 6.07
C LEU A 6 14.65 17.30 6.07
N GLN A 7 14.82 18.47 5.44
CA GLN A 7 13.80 19.51 5.44
C GLN A 7 13.03 19.51 4.12
N ALA A 8 11.73 19.81 4.19
CA ALA A 8 10.85 19.85 3.02
C ALA A 8 11.36 20.83 1.94
N GLY A 9 11.91 21.99 2.37
CA GLY A 9 12.46 22.99 1.46
C GLY A 9 13.73 22.53 0.73
N GLU A 10 14.53 21.62 1.29
CA GLU A 10 15.70 21.05 0.62
C GLU A 10 15.28 20.13 -0.53
N LEU A 11 14.25 19.31 -0.30
CA LEU A 11 13.68 18.45 -1.34
C LEU A 11 13.08 19.26 -2.50
N ALA A 12 12.38 20.36 -2.20
CA ALA A 12 11.81 21.22 -3.24
C ALA A 12 12.90 21.87 -4.10
N ARG A 13 13.98 22.37 -3.47
CA ARG A 13 15.13 22.94 -4.18
C ARG A 13 15.85 21.93 -5.07
N LEU A 14 15.99 20.68 -4.60
CA LEU A 14 16.57 19.60 -5.40
C LEU A 14 15.79 19.37 -6.71
N ALA A 15 14.47 19.52 -6.66
CA ALA A 15 13.60 19.40 -7.84
C ALA A 15 13.57 20.69 -8.71
N GLY A 16 14.40 21.71 -8.40
CA GLY A 16 14.43 22.98 -9.13
C GLY A 16 13.14 23.80 -8.97
N ARG A 17 12.47 23.69 -7.84
CA ARG A 17 11.21 24.38 -7.55
C ARG A 17 11.38 25.33 -6.37
N ASP A 18 11.21 26.63 -6.64
CA ASP A 18 11.09 27.68 -5.63
C ASP A 18 9.61 27.99 -5.42
N GLY A 19 9.15 28.00 -4.16
CA GLY A 19 7.76 28.33 -3.85
C GLY A 19 7.21 27.56 -2.65
N PRO A 20 5.89 27.59 -2.44
CA PRO A 20 5.25 26.91 -1.32
C PRO A 20 5.43 25.40 -1.43
N VAL A 21 5.78 24.79 -0.30
CA VAL A 21 6.02 23.36 -0.17
C VAL A 21 4.99 22.77 0.79
N THR A 22 4.27 21.75 0.33
CA THR A 22 3.32 21.02 1.14
C THR A 22 3.89 19.65 1.50
N VAL A 23 3.92 19.32 2.80
CA VAL A 23 4.30 17.97 3.26
C VAL A 23 3.09 17.06 3.10
N LEU A 24 3.22 16.06 2.21
CA LEU A 24 2.17 15.07 1.96
C LEU A 24 2.28 13.87 2.91
N LYS A 25 3.51 13.45 3.23
CA LYS A 25 3.77 12.31 4.14
C LYS A 25 5.08 12.51 4.87
N ARG A 26 5.06 12.25 6.18
CA ARG A 26 6.28 12.16 6.98
C ARG A 26 6.20 10.95 7.90
N THR A 27 7.08 9.99 7.72
CA THR A 27 7.20 8.83 8.61
C THR A 27 8.50 8.96 9.41
N MET A 28 8.40 8.85 10.72
CA MET A 28 9.53 8.97 11.63
C MET A 28 10.04 7.58 12.04
N GLY A 29 11.36 7.41 12.14
CA GLY A 29 12.04 6.34 12.86
C GLY A 29 12.45 6.83 14.24
N LEU A 30 13.19 6.01 15.00
CA LEU A 30 13.59 6.32 16.37
C LEU A 30 14.37 7.64 16.51
N GLU A 31 15.18 8.02 15.51
CA GLU A 31 16.00 9.24 15.58
C GLU A 31 15.96 10.09 14.29
N ARG A 32 15.41 9.59 13.18
CA ARG A 32 15.45 10.26 11.86
C ARG A 32 14.15 10.14 11.10
N THR A 33 13.91 11.09 10.20
CA THR A 33 12.82 10.98 9.21
C THR A 33 13.05 9.75 8.32
N LYS A 34 12.12 8.78 8.39
CA LYS A 34 12.20 7.53 7.61
C LYS A 34 11.80 7.76 6.16
N VAL A 35 10.65 8.39 5.93
CA VAL A 35 10.15 8.79 4.61
C VAL A 35 9.67 10.23 4.70
N LEU A 36 9.96 11.03 3.70
CA LEU A 36 9.41 12.38 3.54
C LEU A 36 8.94 12.55 2.10
N VAL A 37 7.67 12.90 1.93
CA VAL A 37 7.08 13.20 0.62
C VAL A 37 6.56 14.63 0.66
N VAL A 38 6.98 15.43 -0.29
CA VAL A 38 6.57 16.83 -0.41
C VAL A 38 6.06 17.12 -1.81
N ARG A 39 5.10 18.03 -1.90
CA ARG A 39 4.69 18.65 -3.17
C ARG A 39 5.28 20.04 -3.26
N ALA A 40 5.89 20.33 -4.40
CA ALA A 40 6.44 21.64 -4.75
C ALA A 40 5.96 22.01 -6.15
N GLY A 41 4.90 22.82 -6.25
CA GLY A 41 4.25 23.17 -7.50
C GLY A 41 3.68 21.94 -8.24
N ASP A 42 4.23 21.70 -9.44
CA ASP A 42 3.84 20.63 -10.36
C ASP A 42 4.61 19.31 -10.18
N VAL A 43 5.43 19.20 -9.12
CA VAL A 43 6.18 17.98 -8.80
C VAL A 43 5.95 17.50 -7.38
N VAL A 44 6.12 16.18 -7.21
CA VAL A 44 6.18 15.50 -5.91
C VAL A 44 7.58 14.92 -5.75
N VAL A 45 8.18 15.12 -4.60
CA VAL A 45 9.53 14.67 -4.27
C VAL A 45 9.46 13.74 -3.06
N LYS A 46 10.00 12.53 -3.21
CA LYS A 46 9.99 11.50 -2.16
C LYS A 46 11.42 11.14 -1.78
N ALA A 47 11.78 11.41 -0.55
CA ALA A 47 13.01 10.89 0.05
C ALA A 47 12.76 9.51 0.65
N HIS A 48 13.48 8.52 0.15
CA HIS A 48 13.38 7.13 0.60
C HIS A 48 14.08 6.91 1.94
N PRO A 49 13.80 5.80 2.66
CA PRO A 49 14.50 5.46 3.89
C PRO A 49 16.02 5.42 3.71
N PRO A 50 16.80 5.73 4.75
CA PRO A 50 18.24 5.47 4.73
C PRO A 50 18.50 3.98 4.45
N GLY A 51 19.51 3.69 3.61
CA GLY A 51 19.86 2.30 3.26
C GLY A 51 18.95 1.64 2.22
N THR A 52 18.05 2.40 1.56
CA THR A 52 17.26 1.87 0.44
C THR A 52 18.18 1.28 -0.63
N ASP A 53 17.88 0.06 -1.08
CA ASP A 53 18.61 -0.60 -2.17
C ASP A 53 18.38 0.16 -3.48
N GLU A 54 19.44 0.83 -3.96
CA GLU A 54 19.37 1.63 -5.17
C GLU A 54 19.11 0.80 -6.43
N LYS A 55 19.67 -0.41 -6.50
CA LYS A 55 19.48 -1.29 -7.66
C LYS A 55 18.02 -1.72 -7.76
N ALA A 56 17.44 -2.13 -6.63
CA ALA A 56 16.03 -2.50 -6.55
C ALA A 56 15.12 -1.31 -6.88
N LEU A 57 15.42 -0.13 -6.33
CA LEU A 57 14.64 1.08 -6.61
C LEU A 57 14.72 1.46 -8.10
N ARG A 58 15.92 1.47 -8.71
CA ARG A 58 16.07 1.77 -10.15
C ARG A 58 15.28 0.81 -11.02
N ALA A 59 15.34 -0.50 -10.74
CA ALA A 59 14.56 -1.49 -11.49
C ALA A 59 13.05 -1.21 -11.43
N ARG A 60 12.53 -0.80 -10.27
CA ARG A 60 11.13 -0.41 -10.09
C ARG A 60 10.76 0.88 -10.82
N LEU A 61 11.64 1.88 -10.80
CA LEU A 61 11.43 3.13 -11.55
C LEU A 61 11.44 2.90 -13.05
N ASP A 62 12.32 2.03 -13.54
CA ASP A 62 12.37 1.68 -14.98
C ASP A 62 11.12 0.89 -15.39
N ALA A 63 10.64 -0.03 -14.54
CA ALA A 63 9.37 -0.70 -14.73
C ALA A 63 8.19 0.31 -14.77
N ALA A 64 8.14 1.26 -13.84
CA ALA A 64 7.11 2.30 -13.82
C ALA A 64 7.10 3.15 -15.11
N ARG A 65 8.27 3.49 -15.66
CA ARG A 65 8.37 4.21 -16.95
C ARG A 65 7.83 3.41 -18.13
N ALA A 66 7.95 2.08 -18.07
CA ALA A 66 7.44 1.18 -19.11
C ALA A 66 5.93 0.92 -19.01
N LEU A 67 5.27 1.34 -17.94
CA LEU A 67 3.84 1.16 -17.67
C LEU A 67 3.02 2.39 -18.10
N ASP A 68 3.26 2.88 -19.31
CA ASP A 68 2.52 4.03 -19.86
C ASP A 68 1.00 3.80 -19.83
N GLY A 69 0.25 4.84 -19.40
CA GLY A 69 -1.20 4.79 -19.24
C GLY A 69 -1.68 3.93 -18.04
N ILE A 70 -0.78 3.33 -17.26
CA ILE A 70 -1.10 2.52 -16.08
C ILE A 70 -0.51 3.15 -14.81
N MET A 71 0.76 3.52 -14.86
CA MET A 71 1.51 4.07 -13.73
C MET A 71 2.14 5.40 -14.08
N LEU A 72 2.13 6.33 -13.12
CA LEU A 72 2.78 7.62 -13.27
C LEU A 72 4.30 7.42 -13.41
N ALA A 73 4.87 7.95 -14.51
CA ALA A 73 6.28 7.81 -14.78
C ALA A 73 7.13 8.76 -13.91
N PRO A 74 8.23 8.29 -13.29
CA PRO A 74 9.14 9.14 -12.54
C PRO A 74 9.92 10.09 -13.47
N LEU A 75 10.12 11.34 -13.01
CA LEU A 75 10.93 12.35 -13.69
C LEU A 75 12.43 12.13 -13.44
N GLY A 76 12.79 11.69 -12.22
CA GLY A 76 14.20 11.54 -11.86
C GLY A 76 14.44 10.75 -10.59
N LEU A 77 15.72 10.39 -10.41
CA LEU A 77 16.28 9.81 -9.20
C LEU A 77 17.56 10.55 -8.86
N GLU A 78 17.58 11.17 -7.69
CA GLU A 78 18.67 12.01 -7.19
C GLU A 78 19.18 11.50 -5.84
N ARG A 79 20.20 12.16 -5.30
CA ARG A 79 20.70 11.90 -3.94
C ARG A 79 20.74 13.20 -3.14
N LEU A 80 20.28 13.14 -1.90
CA LEU A 80 20.36 14.22 -0.94
C LEU A 80 20.79 13.63 0.41
N ASP A 81 21.87 14.12 0.98
CA ASP A 81 22.44 13.70 2.27
C ASP A 81 22.57 12.16 2.38
N GLY A 82 23.06 11.54 1.30
CA GLY A 82 23.26 10.08 1.23
C GLY A 82 21.98 9.27 1.03
N ARG A 83 20.81 9.92 0.91
CA ARG A 83 19.53 9.28 0.66
C ARG A 83 19.16 9.33 -0.82
N LEU A 84 18.42 8.33 -1.27
CA LEU A 84 17.80 8.32 -2.58
C LEU A 84 16.53 9.18 -2.54
N VAL A 85 16.35 10.00 -3.58
CA VAL A 85 15.24 10.93 -3.73
C VAL A 85 14.65 10.75 -5.12
N THR A 86 13.36 10.41 -5.19
CA THR A 86 12.64 10.30 -6.46
C THR A 86 11.79 11.53 -6.71
N ILE A 87 11.72 11.95 -7.96
CA ILE A 87 10.96 13.12 -8.42
C ILE A 87 9.88 12.64 -9.40
N TRP A 88 8.66 13.11 -9.19
CA TRP A 88 7.46 12.70 -9.91
C TRP A 88 6.68 13.90 -10.39
N PRO A 89 5.90 13.82 -11.49
CA PRO A 89 4.86 14.80 -11.77
C PRO A 89 3.87 14.84 -10.62
N ALA A 90 3.31 15.99 -10.31
CA ALA A 90 2.22 16.07 -9.37
C ALA A 90 0.93 15.56 -10.03
N GLY A 91 0.26 14.60 -9.40
CA GLY A 91 -1.12 14.25 -9.70
C GLY A 91 -2.08 14.85 -8.69
N GLU A 92 -3.37 14.80 -8.98
CA GLU A 92 -4.43 15.17 -8.07
C GLU A 92 -4.86 13.92 -7.29
N PRO A 93 -4.62 13.89 -5.96
CA PRO A 93 -5.01 12.75 -5.14
C PRO A 93 -6.53 12.71 -4.96
N LEU A 94 -7.04 11.54 -4.56
CA LEU A 94 -8.39 11.40 -4.04
C LEU A 94 -8.56 12.30 -2.81
N THR A 95 -9.70 12.99 -2.72
CA THR A 95 -10.05 13.90 -1.63
C THR A 95 -11.16 13.31 -0.75
N MET A 96 -11.35 13.85 0.45
CA MET A 96 -12.51 13.49 1.28
C MET A 96 -13.84 13.91 0.62
N ASP A 97 -13.85 15.00 -0.14
CA ASP A 97 -15.02 15.44 -0.89
C ASP A 97 -15.44 14.39 -1.94
N ASP A 98 -14.47 13.72 -2.61
CA ASP A 98 -14.75 12.63 -3.54
C ASP A 98 -15.38 11.42 -2.82
N VAL A 99 -14.92 11.12 -1.58
CA VAL A 99 -15.46 10.03 -0.76
C VAL A 99 -16.89 10.35 -0.33
N GLU A 100 -17.14 11.55 0.18
CA GLU A 100 -18.46 12.01 0.63
C GLU A 100 -19.47 12.12 -0.52
N ALA A 101 -19.00 12.50 -1.71
CA ALA A 101 -19.82 12.55 -2.92
C ALA A 101 -20.07 11.16 -3.56
N GLY A 102 -19.47 10.09 -3.06
CA GLY A 102 -19.58 8.74 -3.63
C GLY A 102 -18.93 8.61 -5.03
N THR A 103 -18.00 9.51 -5.36
CA THR A 103 -17.28 9.52 -6.65
C THR A 103 -15.91 8.83 -6.57
N THR A 104 -15.71 8.04 -5.54
CA THR A 104 -14.50 7.24 -5.32
C THR A 104 -14.24 6.32 -6.52
N PRO A 105 -13.04 6.37 -7.14
CA PRO A 105 -12.76 5.73 -8.42
C PRO A 105 -12.41 4.23 -8.28
N TRP A 106 -13.30 3.46 -7.68
CA TRP A 106 -13.12 2.03 -7.50
C TRP A 106 -12.99 1.27 -8.82
N GLU A 107 -13.80 1.63 -9.81
CA GLU A 107 -13.76 1.03 -11.16
C GLU A 107 -12.40 1.27 -11.84
N GLU A 108 -11.88 2.49 -11.74
CA GLU A 108 -10.58 2.80 -12.29
C GLU A 108 -9.45 2.06 -11.57
N GLY A 109 -9.55 1.91 -10.24
CA GLY A 109 -8.64 1.09 -9.46
C GLY A 109 -8.62 -0.36 -9.95
N GLY A 110 -9.80 -0.98 -10.11
CA GLY A 110 -9.94 -2.33 -10.66
C GLY A 110 -9.36 -2.47 -12.07
N ARG A 111 -9.72 -1.54 -12.96
CA ARG A 111 -9.22 -1.51 -14.34
C ARG A 111 -7.69 -1.40 -14.40
N LEU A 112 -7.10 -0.49 -13.63
CA LEU A 112 -5.65 -0.28 -13.60
C LEU A 112 -4.90 -1.51 -13.07
N LEU A 113 -5.42 -2.17 -12.04
CA LEU A 113 -4.85 -3.42 -11.54
C LEU A 113 -4.89 -4.53 -12.58
N ALA A 114 -6.02 -4.72 -13.28
CA ALA A 114 -6.13 -5.71 -14.33
C ALA A 114 -5.10 -5.47 -15.45
N LEU A 115 -4.95 -4.21 -15.87
CA LEU A 115 -3.96 -3.82 -16.88
C LEU A 115 -2.52 -4.03 -16.40
N LEU A 116 -2.22 -3.76 -15.12
CA LEU A 116 -0.92 -4.02 -14.52
C LEU A 116 -0.61 -5.52 -14.52
N HIS A 117 -1.53 -6.34 -14.01
CA HIS A 117 -1.35 -7.79 -13.89
C HIS A 117 -1.19 -8.49 -15.25
N ALA A 118 -1.72 -7.91 -16.32
CA ALA A 118 -1.55 -8.40 -17.68
C ALA A 118 -0.18 -8.07 -18.31
N ARG A 119 0.63 -7.22 -17.66
CA ARG A 119 1.96 -6.87 -18.20
C ARG A 119 2.99 -7.94 -17.89
N PRO A 120 3.93 -8.21 -18.81
CA PRO A 120 5.03 -9.11 -18.52
C PRO A 120 5.91 -8.54 -17.40
N VAL A 121 6.41 -9.41 -16.55
CA VAL A 121 7.33 -9.02 -15.46
C VAL A 121 8.68 -8.63 -16.07
N PRO A 122 9.18 -7.40 -15.85
CA PRO A 122 10.52 -7.00 -16.31
C PRO A 122 11.63 -7.85 -15.67
N ALA A 123 12.63 -8.20 -16.45
CA ALA A 123 13.78 -8.95 -15.93
C ALA A 123 14.52 -8.18 -14.85
N GLY A 124 14.91 -8.86 -13.78
CA GLY A 124 15.67 -8.27 -12.67
C GLY A 124 14.86 -7.43 -11.71
N LEU A 125 13.54 -7.37 -11.87
CA LEU A 125 12.65 -6.73 -10.89
C LEU A 125 12.62 -7.57 -9.60
N PRO A 126 12.83 -6.98 -8.41
CA PRO A 126 12.76 -7.71 -7.16
C PRO A 126 11.33 -8.17 -6.87
N PRO A 127 11.12 -9.21 -6.04
CA PRO A 127 9.79 -9.65 -5.64
C PRO A 127 8.93 -8.53 -5.08
N ALA A 128 7.61 -8.65 -5.24
CA ALA A 128 6.64 -7.72 -4.67
C ALA A 128 6.76 -7.62 -3.15
N GLY A 129 6.65 -6.39 -2.63
CA GLY A 129 6.88 -6.12 -1.21
C GLY A 129 5.73 -6.51 -0.28
N GLY A 130 4.52 -6.70 -0.81
CA GLY A 130 3.30 -6.91 -0.03
C GLY A 130 3.40 -7.97 1.07
N PRO A 131 3.72 -9.22 0.76
CA PRO A 131 3.80 -10.28 1.76
C PRO A 131 4.81 -10.01 2.88
N SER A 132 5.90 -9.30 2.60
CA SER A 132 6.93 -8.97 3.59
C SER A 132 6.50 -7.96 4.65
N ARG A 133 5.37 -7.28 4.44
CA ARG A 133 4.82 -6.29 5.39
C ARG A 133 4.18 -6.96 6.61
N LEU A 134 3.59 -8.14 6.43
CA LEU A 134 2.93 -8.87 7.52
C LEU A 134 3.90 -9.21 8.68
N PRO A 135 5.05 -9.88 8.46
CA PRO A 135 6.01 -10.14 9.54
C PRO A 135 6.51 -8.85 10.22
N ARG A 136 6.66 -7.76 9.47
CA ARG A 136 7.05 -6.45 10.03
C ARG A 136 5.97 -5.89 10.95
N ALA A 137 4.70 -5.94 10.53
CA ALA A 137 3.57 -5.51 11.36
C ALA A 137 3.48 -6.33 12.66
N MET A 138 3.72 -7.65 12.59
CA MET A 138 3.75 -8.50 13.77
C MET A 138 4.91 -8.17 14.71
N ALA A 139 6.10 -7.87 14.18
CA ALA A 139 7.24 -7.41 14.99
C ALA A 139 6.95 -6.04 15.63
N ASP A 140 6.31 -5.15 14.91
CA ASP A 140 5.88 -3.85 15.42
C ASP A 140 4.84 -3.99 16.53
N LEU A 141 3.86 -4.88 16.39
CA LEU A 141 2.86 -5.20 17.41
C LEU A 141 3.54 -5.70 18.70
N ALA A 142 4.48 -6.64 18.57
CA ALA A 142 5.19 -7.22 19.70
C ALA A 142 6.02 -6.17 20.48
N SER A 143 6.52 -5.12 19.80
CA SER A 143 7.34 -4.07 20.42
C SER A 143 6.56 -2.84 20.91
N ALA A 144 5.28 -2.71 20.57
CA ALA A 144 4.50 -1.50 20.82
C ALA A 144 3.88 -1.41 22.22
N GLY A 145 4.02 -2.43 23.05
CA GLY A 145 3.43 -2.44 24.40
C GLY A 145 1.90 -2.57 24.42
N VAL A 146 1.33 -3.17 23.38
CA VAL A 146 -0.12 -3.39 23.26
C VAL A 146 -0.60 -4.33 24.37
N PRO A 147 -1.74 -4.02 25.06
CA PRO A 147 -2.31 -4.90 26.07
C PRO A 147 -2.63 -6.29 25.51
N ALA A 148 -2.30 -7.34 26.26
CA ALA A 148 -2.49 -8.72 25.84
C ALA A 148 -3.92 -9.06 25.35
N PRO A 149 -5.02 -8.59 25.95
CA PRO A 149 -6.36 -8.85 25.45
C PRO A 149 -6.63 -8.30 24.03
N VAL A 150 -5.98 -7.18 23.66
CA VAL A 150 -6.11 -6.57 22.33
C VAL A 150 -5.20 -7.27 21.30
N ALA A 151 -4.01 -7.70 21.73
CA ALA A 151 -3.06 -8.37 20.84
C ALA A 151 -3.44 -9.85 20.57
N ALA A 152 -4.09 -10.53 21.53
CA ALA A 152 -4.35 -11.97 21.45
C ALA A 152 -5.14 -12.39 20.19
N PRO A 153 -6.27 -11.75 19.81
CA PRO A 153 -7.00 -12.13 18.59
C PRO A 153 -6.15 -12.02 17.32
N ILE A 154 -5.27 -11.00 17.25
CA ILE A 154 -4.38 -10.78 16.12
C ILE A 154 -3.32 -11.88 16.02
N LEU A 155 -2.71 -12.23 17.16
CA LEU A 155 -1.70 -13.28 17.25
C LEU A 155 -2.28 -14.67 16.92
N GLU A 156 -3.47 -14.96 17.44
CA GLU A 156 -4.19 -16.21 17.15
C GLU A 156 -4.56 -16.30 15.67
N ALA A 157 -5.11 -15.22 15.09
CA ALA A 157 -5.42 -15.18 13.66
C ALA A 157 -4.16 -15.35 12.80
N TYR A 158 -3.05 -14.69 13.17
CA TYR A 158 -1.77 -14.87 12.48
C TYR A 158 -1.30 -16.33 12.46
N ALA A 159 -1.47 -17.05 13.56
CA ALA A 159 -1.09 -18.45 13.66
C ALA A 159 -1.92 -19.41 12.77
N THR A 160 -3.09 -18.97 12.30
CA THR A 160 -3.96 -19.74 11.40
C THR A 160 -3.69 -19.51 9.92
N LEU A 161 -2.85 -18.51 9.57
CA LEU A 161 -2.64 -18.15 8.18
C LEU A 161 -1.88 -19.25 7.42
N PRO A 162 -2.31 -19.60 6.20
CA PRO A 162 -1.56 -20.49 5.35
C PRO A 162 -0.28 -19.81 4.84
N PRO A 163 0.70 -20.59 4.34
CA PRO A 163 1.86 -20.04 3.67
C PRO A 163 1.45 -19.13 2.50
N VAL A 164 2.23 -18.06 2.31
CA VAL A 164 2.04 -17.15 1.17
C VAL A 164 2.26 -17.93 -0.14
N ARG A 165 1.33 -17.80 -1.07
CA ARG A 165 1.48 -18.41 -2.40
C ARG A 165 2.53 -17.62 -3.19
N GLU A 166 3.37 -18.35 -3.90
CA GLU A 166 4.22 -17.76 -4.92
C GLU A 166 3.37 -17.37 -6.14
N GLY A 167 3.69 -16.23 -6.74
CA GLY A 167 3.03 -15.73 -7.93
C GLY A 167 4.06 -15.18 -8.92
N GLY A 168 3.69 -15.14 -10.20
CA GLY A 168 4.55 -14.67 -11.27
C GLY A 168 3.98 -13.48 -12.05
N ALA A 169 2.87 -12.89 -11.61
CA ALA A 169 2.30 -11.70 -12.23
C ALA A 169 3.02 -10.43 -11.74
N LEU A 170 3.01 -9.38 -12.55
CA LEU A 170 3.45 -8.06 -12.12
C LEU A 170 2.40 -7.48 -11.19
N THR A 171 2.75 -7.23 -9.91
CA THR A 171 1.85 -6.72 -8.88
C THR A 171 2.35 -5.38 -8.34
N HIS A 172 1.43 -4.54 -7.88
CA HIS A 172 1.74 -3.28 -7.20
C HIS A 172 2.40 -3.52 -5.83
N GLY A 173 1.93 -4.52 -5.10
CA GLY A 173 2.46 -4.97 -3.81
C GLY A 173 2.01 -4.19 -2.58
N ASP A 174 1.39 -3.01 -2.72
CA ASP A 174 0.78 -2.23 -1.62
C ASP A 174 -0.42 -1.40 -2.11
N TRP A 175 -1.26 -1.99 -2.97
CA TRP A 175 -2.34 -1.22 -3.55
C TRP A 175 -3.44 -0.85 -2.54
N HIS A 176 -3.90 0.37 -2.64
CA HIS A 176 -5.10 0.94 -2.03
C HIS A 176 -5.47 2.23 -2.79
N LEU A 177 -6.66 2.81 -2.56
CA LEU A 177 -7.10 4.02 -3.28
C LEU A 177 -6.16 5.22 -3.17
N GLY A 178 -5.40 5.33 -2.08
CA GLY A 178 -4.36 6.36 -1.96
C GLY A 178 -3.16 6.15 -2.90
N GLN A 179 -3.13 5.07 -3.68
CA GLN A 179 -2.09 4.75 -4.66
C GLN A 179 -2.53 5.03 -6.11
N ILE A 180 -3.58 5.81 -6.28
CA ILE A 180 -3.97 6.36 -7.58
C ILE A 180 -4.09 7.87 -7.51
N VAL A 181 -3.77 8.52 -8.62
CA VAL A 181 -3.92 9.98 -8.78
C VAL A 181 -4.51 10.30 -10.15
N ARG A 182 -5.21 11.41 -10.25
CA ARG A 182 -5.64 11.94 -11.54
C ARG A 182 -4.49 12.72 -12.19
N HIS A 183 -4.12 12.35 -13.41
CA HIS A 183 -3.06 13.02 -14.17
C HIS A 183 -3.32 12.87 -15.68
N GLY A 184 -3.12 13.95 -16.46
CA GLY A 184 -3.30 13.92 -17.92
C GLY A 184 -4.72 13.54 -18.36
N GLY A 185 -5.75 13.79 -17.55
CA GLY A 185 -7.15 13.48 -17.85
C GLY A 185 -7.59 12.06 -17.51
N GLY A 186 -6.72 11.23 -16.91
CA GLY A 186 -7.03 9.87 -16.44
C GLY A 186 -6.49 9.57 -15.05
N TRP A 187 -6.80 8.39 -14.53
CA TRP A 187 -6.24 7.88 -13.30
C TRP A 187 -5.01 7.02 -13.59
N LEU A 188 -3.97 7.15 -12.76
CA LEU A 188 -2.73 6.38 -12.83
C LEU A 188 -2.33 5.86 -11.45
N LEU A 189 -1.72 4.68 -11.43
CA LEU A 189 -1.07 4.15 -10.24
C LEU A 189 0.16 4.98 -9.88
N ILE A 190 0.47 5.06 -8.59
CA ILE A 190 1.68 5.71 -8.06
C ILE A 190 2.39 4.78 -7.06
N ASP A 191 3.55 5.21 -6.59
CA ASP A 191 4.33 4.54 -5.52
C ASP A 191 4.75 3.09 -5.86
N PRO A 192 5.67 2.88 -6.83
CA PRO A 192 6.14 1.56 -7.22
C PRO A 192 7.12 0.92 -6.22
N ASP A 193 7.22 1.39 -4.98
CA ASP A 193 8.23 0.92 -4.02
C ASP A 193 8.15 -0.58 -3.72
N ASP A 194 6.99 -1.18 -3.90
CA ASP A 194 6.73 -2.61 -3.70
C ASP A 194 6.39 -3.35 -4.99
N LEU A 195 6.49 -2.67 -6.16
CA LEU A 195 6.23 -3.26 -7.48
C LEU A 195 7.15 -4.45 -7.74
N GLY A 196 6.58 -5.57 -8.16
CA GLY A 196 7.37 -6.76 -8.48
C GLY A 196 6.55 -7.99 -8.83
N PRO A 197 7.23 -9.11 -9.19
CA PRO A 197 6.54 -10.38 -9.35
C PRO A 197 5.93 -10.84 -8.02
N GLY A 198 4.66 -11.26 -8.08
CA GLY A 198 3.92 -11.71 -6.91
C GLY A 198 2.59 -12.38 -7.28
N ASP A 199 1.83 -12.76 -6.26
CA ASP A 199 0.44 -13.23 -6.42
C ASP A 199 -0.47 -12.01 -6.62
N PRO A 200 -1.14 -11.86 -7.77
CA PRO A 200 -1.97 -10.69 -8.08
C PRO A 200 -3.20 -10.56 -7.18
N ALA A 201 -3.66 -11.63 -6.54
CA ALA A 201 -4.73 -11.56 -5.54
C ALA A 201 -4.34 -10.68 -4.33
N TRP A 202 -3.03 -10.50 -4.08
CA TRP A 202 -2.54 -9.65 -3.00
C TRP A 202 -2.89 -8.17 -3.20
N ASP A 203 -2.95 -7.68 -4.44
CA ASP A 203 -3.33 -6.29 -4.72
C ASP A 203 -4.84 -6.05 -4.50
N LEU A 204 -5.68 -7.08 -4.59
CA LEU A 204 -7.10 -7.03 -4.25
C LEU A 204 -7.36 -7.30 -2.75
N ALA A 205 -6.36 -7.76 -2.02
CA ALA A 205 -6.53 -8.25 -0.66
C ALA A 205 -6.87 -7.18 0.36
N ARG A 206 -6.39 -5.93 0.20
CA ARG A 206 -6.71 -4.83 1.13
C ARG A 206 -8.18 -4.42 1.06
N PRO A 207 -8.77 -4.13 -0.12
CA PRO A 207 -10.21 -3.88 -0.20
C PRO A 207 -11.04 -5.09 0.19
N ALA A 208 -10.60 -6.33 -0.10
CA ALA A 208 -11.27 -7.54 0.36
C ALA A 208 -11.27 -7.67 1.89
N ALA A 209 -10.15 -7.35 2.55
CA ALA A 209 -10.05 -7.31 4.01
C ALA A 209 -10.97 -6.24 4.62
N TRP A 210 -11.04 -5.06 4.04
CA TRP A 210 -11.95 -3.99 4.48
C TRP A 210 -13.41 -4.38 4.30
N PHE A 211 -13.76 -4.99 3.17
CA PHE A 211 -15.10 -5.52 2.94
C PHE A 211 -15.48 -6.59 3.99
N ALA A 212 -14.61 -7.58 4.23
CA ALA A 212 -14.82 -8.62 5.22
C ALA A 212 -14.88 -8.09 6.66
N ALA A 213 -14.20 -6.97 6.95
CA ALA A 213 -14.26 -6.28 8.24
C ALA A 213 -15.47 -5.33 8.38
N GLY A 214 -16.25 -5.10 7.31
CA GLY A 214 -17.36 -4.15 7.31
C GLY A 214 -16.95 -2.69 7.16
N LEU A 215 -15.70 -2.43 6.75
CA LEU A 215 -15.12 -1.09 6.56
C LEU A 215 -15.26 -0.59 5.13
N LEU A 216 -15.61 -1.45 4.19
CA LEU A 216 -15.88 -1.11 2.80
C LEU A 216 -17.31 -1.48 2.44
N ALA A 217 -18.06 -0.54 1.86
CA ALA A 217 -19.42 -0.78 1.43
C ALA A 217 -19.49 -1.88 0.35
N PRO A 218 -20.53 -2.74 0.36
CA PRO A 218 -20.71 -3.80 -0.64
C PRO A 218 -20.67 -3.30 -2.07
N ASP A 219 -21.33 -2.17 -2.35
CA ASP A 219 -21.39 -1.58 -3.69
C ASP A 219 -20.00 -1.16 -4.19
N ASP A 220 -19.16 -0.59 -3.33
CA ASP A 220 -17.79 -0.18 -3.66
C ASP A 220 -16.90 -1.40 -3.95
N TRP A 221 -17.06 -2.46 -3.16
CA TRP A 221 -16.39 -3.72 -3.42
C TRP A 221 -16.81 -4.33 -4.76
N GLU A 222 -18.10 -4.33 -5.06
CA GLU A 222 -18.65 -4.84 -6.33
C GLU A 222 -18.15 -4.02 -7.53
N ARG A 223 -18.11 -2.69 -7.43
CA ARG A 223 -17.58 -1.78 -8.44
C ARG A 223 -16.12 -2.09 -8.79
N LEU A 224 -15.27 -2.25 -7.75
CA LEU A 224 -13.86 -2.61 -7.93
C LEU A 224 -13.71 -3.96 -8.64
N LEU A 225 -14.36 -5.00 -8.10
CA LEU A 225 -14.20 -6.37 -8.58
C LEU A 225 -14.76 -6.55 -9.99
N THR A 226 -15.94 -6.01 -10.25
CA THR A 226 -16.58 -6.06 -11.59
C THR A 226 -15.71 -5.38 -12.64
N ALA A 227 -15.16 -4.19 -12.34
CA ALA A 227 -14.29 -3.47 -13.26
C ALA A 227 -12.96 -4.22 -13.48
N TYR A 228 -12.40 -4.85 -12.43
CA TYR A 228 -11.21 -5.67 -12.54
C TYR A 228 -11.42 -6.85 -13.50
N LEU A 229 -12.50 -7.63 -13.31
CA LEU A 229 -12.85 -8.77 -14.15
C LEU A 229 -13.20 -8.35 -15.59
N ALA A 230 -13.98 -7.28 -15.76
CA ALA A 230 -14.34 -6.75 -17.06
C ALA A 230 -13.13 -6.26 -17.89
N ALA A 231 -12.08 -5.79 -17.22
CA ALA A 231 -10.81 -5.41 -17.84
C ALA A 231 -9.87 -6.60 -18.12
N GLY A 232 -10.34 -7.84 -17.91
CA GLY A 232 -9.57 -9.06 -18.17
C GLY A 232 -8.66 -9.47 -17.00
N GLY A 233 -8.91 -8.99 -15.79
CA GLY A 233 -8.18 -9.39 -14.59
C GLY A 233 -8.35 -10.89 -14.29
N THR A 234 -7.24 -11.57 -13.97
CA THR A 234 -7.19 -13.03 -13.77
C THR A 234 -6.74 -13.45 -12.38
N ALA A 235 -6.59 -12.49 -11.45
CA ALA A 235 -6.17 -12.80 -10.07
C ALA A 235 -7.18 -13.64 -9.30
N VAL A 236 -8.46 -13.57 -9.69
CA VAL A 236 -9.57 -14.23 -9.02
C VAL A 236 -10.53 -14.83 -10.04
N SER A 237 -11.23 -15.88 -9.62
CA SER A 237 -12.33 -16.47 -10.38
C SER A 237 -13.56 -15.56 -10.35
N ALA A 238 -14.26 -15.44 -11.48
CA ALA A 238 -15.51 -14.70 -11.53
C ALA A 238 -16.64 -15.38 -10.75
N ASP A 239 -16.64 -16.73 -10.72
CA ASP A 239 -17.69 -17.51 -10.04
C ASP A 239 -17.50 -17.57 -8.52
N ASP A 240 -16.23 -17.57 -8.06
CA ASP A 240 -15.88 -17.60 -6.64
C ASP A 240 -14.56 -16.83 -6.40
N PRO A 241 -14.61 -15.50 -6.26
CA PRO A 241 -13.42 -14.69 -6.02
C PRO A 241 -12.70 -15.02 -4.72
N TRP A 242 -13.43 -15.52 -3.72
CA TRP A 242 -12.88 -15.82 -2.40
C TRP A 242 -11.96 -17.04 -2.39
N ARG A 243 -12.05 -17.91 -3.40
CA ARG A 243 -11.13 -19.03 -3.54
C ARG A 243 -9.66 -18.58 -3.60
N GLU A 244 -9.37 -17.47 -4.27
CA GLU A 244 -8.02 -16.88 -4.36
C GLU A 244 -7.80 -15.79 -3.30
N LEU A 245 -8.84 -15.08 -2.88
CA LEU A 245 -8.73 -13.92 -1.97
C LEU A 245 -8.70 -14.28 -0.50
N ASP A 246 -9.25 -15.41 -0.07
CA ASP A 246 -9.40 -15.71 1.36
C ASP A 246 -8.07 -15.62 2.12
N ALA A 247 -7.03 -16.29 1.63
CA ALA A 247 -5.73 -16.29 2.29
C ALA A 247 -5.06 -14.90 2.31
N PRO A 248 -4.91 -14.17 1.19
CA PRO A 248 -4.34 -12.83 1.21
C PRO A 248 -5.21 -11.81 1.96
N ALA A 249 -6.55 -11.90 1.91
CA ALA A 249 -7.42 -11.00 2.68
C ALA A 249 -7.28 -11.20 4.19
N ARG A 250 -7.23 -12.45 4.68
CA ARG A 250 -6.92 -12.75 6.09
C ARG A 250 -5.56 -12.19 6.50
N ALA A 251 -4.54 -12.38 5.66
CA ALA A 251 -3.20 -11.88 5.92
C ALA A 251 -3.18 -10.34 6.02
N LEU A 252 -3.89 -9.63 5.12
CA LEU A 252 -4.04 -8.18 5.17
C LEU A 252 -4.87 -7.72 6.37
N THR A 253 -5.93 -8.44 6.76
CA THR A 253 -6.71 -8.15 7.98
C THR A 253 -5.79 -8.16 9.20
N VAL A 254 -5.01 -9.22 9.38
CA VAL A 254 -4.03 -9.35 10.48
C VAL A 254 -2.98 -8.24 10.42
N GLN A 255 -2.42 -7.96 9.25
CA GLN A 255 -1.42 -6.90 9.07
C GLN A 255 -1.98 -5.53 9.44
N LEU A 256 -3.19 -5.19 8.97
CA LEU A 256 -3.83 -3.90 9.20
C LEU A 256 -4.21 -3.74 10.67
N ALA A 257 -4.79 -4.77 11.29
CA ALA A 257 -5.09 -4.78 12.73
C ALA A 257 -3.82 -4.57 13.56
N ALA A 258 -2.76 -5.33 13.29
CA ALA A 258 -1.48 -5.21 13.98
C ALA A 258 -0.88 -3.80 13.83
N THR A 259 -0.92 -3.22 12.63
CA THR A 259 -0.40 -1.88 12.35
C THR A 259 -1.19 -0.80 13.06
N ALA A 260 -2.53 -0.84 13.01
CA ALA A 260 -3.41 0.15 13.62
C ALA A 260 -3.24 0.15 15.14
N VAL A 261 -3.33 -1.03 15.77
CA VAL A 261 -3.21 -1.18 17.23
C VAL A 261 -1.81 -0.80 17.73
N ALA A 262 -0.74 -1.20 17.01
CA ALA A 262 0.63 -0.81 17.38
C ALA A 262 0.86 0.70 17.25
N THR A 263 0.27 1.34 16.26
CA THR A 263 0.36 2.79 16.05
C THR A 263 -0.36 3.55 17.15
N GLY A 264 -1.60 3.17 17.48
CA GLY A 264 -2.37 3.76 18.59
C GLY A 264 -1.65 3.60 19.93
N ALA A 265 -1.15 2.40 20.24
CA ALA A 265 -0.42 2.15 21.48
C ALA A 265 0.83 3.03 21.62
N ARG A 266 1.59 3.27 20.54
CA ARG A 266 2.74 4.18 20.56
C ARG A 266 2.35 5.65 20.72
N ALA A 267 1.16 6.03 20.25
CA ALA A 267 0.60 7.37 20.44
C ALA A 267 -0.06 7.56 21.81
N GLY A 268 -0.25 6.48 22.57
CA GLY A 268 -1.02 6.49 23.81
C GLY A 268 -2.53 6.64 23.57
N GLU A 269 -3.01 6.28 22.38
CA GLU A 269 -4.39 6.37 21.96
C GLU A 269 -5.05 4.98 21.99
N PRO A 270 -6.34 4.87 22.38
CA PRO A 270 -7.08 3.63 22.25
C PRO A 270 -7.28 3.29 20.76
N PRO A 271 -7.60 2.01 20.41
CA PRO A 271 -8.03 1.66 19.08
C PRO A 271 -9.23 2.50 18.65
N ASP A 272 -9.20 2.99 17.42
CA ASP A 272 -10.35 3.64 16.78
C ASP A 272 -11.35 2.58 16.25
N ASP A 273 -12.50 3.02 15.75
CA ASP A 273 -13.57 2.15 15.23
C ASP A 273 -13.05 1.20 14.11
N ALA A 274 -12.12 1.68 13.28
CA ALA A 274 -11.54 0.89 12.20
C ALA A 274 -10.60 -0.19 12.76
N ALA A 275 -9.77 0.14 13.74
CA ALA A 275 -8.91 -0.82 14.42
C ALA A 275 -9.74 -1.88 15.16
N GLU A 276 -10.82 -1.49 15.84
CA GLU A 276 -11.74 -2.42 16.53
C GLU A 276 -12.42 -3.38 15.53
N ALA A 277 -12.89 -2.87 14.40
CA ALA A 277 -13.49 -3.69 13.34
C ALA A 277 -12.49 -4.72 12.78
N LEU A 278 -11.23 -4.34 12.60
CA LEU A 278 -10.16 -5.25 12.14
C LEU A 278 -9.80 -6.29 13.21
N VAL A 279 -9.75 -5.92 14.49
CA VAL A 279 -9.54 -6.88 15.60
C VAL A 279 -10.70 -7.88 15.67
N SER A 280 -11.95 -7.40 15.58
CA SER A 280 -13.14 -8.28 15.52
C SER A 280 -13.13 -9.20 14.29
N ALA A 281 -12.57 -8.73 13.15
CA ALA A 281 -12.37 -9.58 11.99
C ALA A 281 -11.31 -10.68 12.26
N CYS A 282 -10.25 -10.39 13.02
CA CYS A 282 -9.30 -11.41 13.47
C CYS A 282 -9.99 -12.48 14.35
N GLU A 283 -10.89 -12.10 15.27
CA GLU A 283 -11.68 -13.05 16.07
C GLU A 283 -12.52 -13.98 15.19
N ARG A 284 -13.17 -13.43 14.13
CA ARG A 284 -13.93 -14.25 13.17
C ARG A 284 -13.04 -15.22 12.39
N ILE A 285 -11.82 -14.80 12.01
CA ILE A 285 -10.82 -15.67 11.35
C ILE A 285 -10.48 -16.86 12.26
N VAL A 286 -10.21 -16.60 13.55
CA VAL A 286 -9.92 -17.66 14.54
C VAL A 286 -11.10 -18.60 14.70
N ALA A 287 -12.33 -18.07 14.84
CA ALA A 287 -13.53 -18.87 14.98
C ALA A 287 -13.77 -19.77 13.76
N ALA A 288 -13.60 -19.25 12.55
CA ALA A 288 -13.73 -20.03 11.31
C ALA A 288 -12.66 -21.13 11.21
N ALA A 289 -11.41 -20.87 11.58
CA ALA A 289 -10.36 -21.86 11.59
C ALA A 289 -10.64 -23.02 12.55
N ARG A 290 -11.19 -22.70 13.73
CA ARG A 290 -11.60 -23.73 14.72
C ARG A 290 -12.81 -24.58 14.28
N ALA A 291 -13.72 -24.00 13.49
CA ALA A 291 -14.90 -24.71 12.98
C ALA A 291 -14.59 -25.60 11.77
N GLY A 292 -13.50 -25.35 11.04
CA GLY A 292 -13.06 -26.16 9.89
C GLY A 292 -12.07 -27.28 10.23
N THR A 293 -11.68 -27.39 11.50
CA THR A 293 -10.86 -28.49 12.06
C THR A 293 -11.75 -29.54 12.75
#